data_c91d33929d41fd54d8908db358363f11
#
_entry.id   c91d33929d41fd54d8908db358363f11
#
_cell.length_a   1.000
_cell.length_b   1.000
_cell.length_c   1.000
_cell.angle_alpha   90.00
_cell.angle_beta   90.00
_cell.angle_gamma   90.00
#
_symmetry.space_group_name_H-M   'P 1'
#
loop_
_entity.id
_entity.type
_entity.pdbx_description
1 polymer ?
#
loop_
_entity_poly.entity_id
_entity_poly.type
_entity_poly.pdbx_seq_one_letter_code
_entity_poly.pdbx_strand_id
1 'polypeptide(L)'
;MKLVDLIEQQVQYKIYCDMDGVLCDFEKQFIKFFKMSPDEYDAEYGRTAFWKAIDDVGVRYWAGMDWMPEGKKLWSYIEKYKPTLLTAPSYDDSSRIGKAVWRKKHLPGVPMKFKAAKNKADFAAPDTILIDDRVDTINDWNSRGGVGILFKSTDQVINELKELGL
;
A
#
# COMPACT_ATOMS: atom_id res chain seq x y z
N MET A 1 46.53 -4.41 6.88
CA MET A 1 45.10 -4.40 6.60
C MET A 1 44.52 -3.24 7.42
N LYS A 2 44.19 -2.16 6.75
CA LYS A 2 43.72 -0.95 7.39
C LYS A 2 42.27 -1.11 7.78
N LEU A 3 41.93 -0.80 9.01
CA LEU A 3 40.58 -0.79 9.57
C LEU A 3 39.58 0.13 8.87
N VAL A 4 39.93 0.66 7.69
CA VAL A 4 39.16 1.64 6.93
C VAL A 4 38.29 0.99 5.84
N ASP A 5 38.40 -0.32 5.61
CA ASP A 5 37.70 -1.02 4.54
C ASP A 5 36.44 -1.77 4.98
N LEU A 6 36.04 -1.61 6.23
CA LEU A 6 34.71 -1.98 6.73
C LEU A 6 33.80 -0.74 6.77
N ILE A 7 33.71 -0.05 5.64
CA ILE A 7 32.51 0.73 5.38
C ILE A 7 31.45 -0.32 5.11
N GLU A 8 30.65 -0.62 6.12
CA GLU A 8 29.36 -1.31 5.95
C GLU A 8 28.71 -0.64 4.74
N GLN A 9 28.58 -1.37 3.65
CA GLN A 9 27.78 -0.90 2.52
C GLN A 9 26.37 -0.77 3.07
N GLN A 10 25.98 0.47 3.39
CA GLN A 10 24.66 0.78 3.86
C GLN A 10 23.69 0.30 2.78
N VAL A 11 22.86 -0.68 3.12
CA VAL A 11 21.88 -1.25 2.17
C VAL A 11 20.99 -0.10 1.71
N GLN A 12 20.98 0.16 0.41
CA GLN A 12 20.09 1.15 -0.16
C GLN A 12 18.75 0.48 -0.46
N TYR A 13 17.81 0.62 0.45
CA TYR A 13 16.48 0.03 0.30
C TYR A 13 15.64 0.72 -0.75
N LYS A 14 14.90 -0.09 -1.51
CA LYS A 14 13.80 0.35 -2.36
C LYS A 14 12.48 0.09 -1.62
N ILE A 15 11.69 1.15 -1.41
CA ILE A 15 10.41 1.05 -0.71
C ILE A 15 9.26 0.88 -1.70
N TYR A 16 8.42 -0.13 -1.46
CA TYR A 16 7.11 -0.30 -2.04
C TYR A 16 6.05 -0.01 -0.97
N CYS A 17 5.04 0.78 -1.32
CA CYS A 17 3.97 1.16 -0.40
C CYS A 17 2.61 0.83 -1.01
N ASP A 18 1.78 0.08 -0.28
CA ASP A 18 0.40 -0.15 -0.65
C ASP A 18 -0.43 1.14 -0.56
N MET A 19 -1.58 1.15 -1.20
CA MET A 19 -2.51 2.28 -1.18
C MET A 19 -3.65 2.04 -0.19
N ASP A 20 -4.53 1.09 -0.48
CA ASP A 20 -5.74 0.85 0.31
C ASP A 20 -5.39 0.35 1.72
N GLY A 21 -5.90 1.03 2.74
CA GLY A 21 -5.62 0.69 4.14
C GLY A 21 -4.27 1.18 4.68
N VAL A 22 -3.42 1.78 3.83
CA VAL A 22 -2.13 2.38 4.22
C VAL A 22 -2.12 3.88 3.97
N LEU A 23 -2.34 4.31 2.75
CA LEU A 23 -2.43 5.72 2.36
C LEU A 23 -3.86 6.18 2.11
N CYS A 24 -4.70 5.31 1.52
CA CYS A 24 -6.08 5.58 1.13
C CYS A 24 -7.05 4.90 2.08
N ASP A 25 -8.04 5.65 2.56
CA ASP A 25 -9.06 5.16 3.48
C ASP A 25 -10.21 4.48 2.74
N PHE A 26 -9.98 3.23 2.37
CA PHE A 26 -10.94 2.38 1.67
C PHE A 26 -12.22 2.17 2.49
N GLU A 27 -12.08 1.89 3.79
CA GLU A 27 -13.21 1.62 4.68
C GLU A 27 -14.11 2.84 4.81
N LYS A 28 -13.54 4.02 5.07
CA LYS A 28 -14.30 5.29 5.14
C LYS A 28 -15.05 5.55 3.84
N GLN A 29 -14.41 5.32 2.69
CA GLN A 29 -15.05 5.49 1.39
C GLN A 29 -16.22 4.53 1.21
N PHE A 30 -16.04 3.27 1.63
CA PHE A 30 -17.08 2.25 1.56
C PHE A 30 -18.30 2.64 2.41
N ILE A 31 -18.08 3.02 3.67
CA ILE A 31 -19.14 3.48 4.59
C ILE A 31 -19.87 4.71 4.02
N LYS A 32 -19.13 5.62 3.39
CA LYS A 32 -19.72 6.82 2.77
C LYS A 32 -20.74 6.47 1.70
N PHE A 33 -20.46 5.48 0.85
CA PHE A 33 -21.35 5.06 -0.24
C PHE A 33 -22.47 4.12 0.22
N PHE A 34 -22.16 3.16 1.09
CA PHE A 34 -23.04 2.04 1.38
C PHE A 34 -23.65 2.05 2.79
N LYS A 35 -23.24 2.96 3.67
CA LYS A 35 -23.72 3.12 5.05
C LYS A 35 -23.51 1.89 5.95
N MET A 36 -22.62 0.99 5.55
CA MET A 36 -22.19 -0.22 6.24
C MET A 36 -20.67 -0.34 6.13
N SER A 37 -20.04 -1.03 7.06
CA SER A 37 -18.63 -1.40 6.90
C SER A 37 -18.44 -2.45 5.79
N PRO A 38 -17.25 -2.58 5.22
CA PRO A 38 -16.93 -3.64 4.26
C PRO A 38 -17.29 -5.05 4.76
N ASP A 39 -16.94 -5.35 6.02
CA ASP A 39 -17.19 -6.66 6.62
C ASP A 39 -18.68 -6.95 6.84
N GLU A 40 -19.44 -5.96 7.32
CA GLU A 40 -20.90 -6.07 7.47
C GLU A 40 -21.59 -6.31 6.13
N TYR A 41 -21.16 -5.57 5.10
CA TYR A 41 -21.73 -5.71 3.76
C TYR A 41 -21.42 -7.09 3.15
N ASP A 42 -20.17 -7.54 3.27
CA ASP A 42 -19.76 -8.86 2.78
C ASP A 42 -20.50 -9.99 3.50
N ALA A 43 -20.67 -9.87 4.81
CA ALA A 43 -21.40 -10.84 5.61
C ALA A 43 -22.89 -10.91 5.25
N GLU A 44 -23.52 -9.77 4.93
CA GLU A 44 -24.96 -9.71 4.61
C GLU A 44 -25.27 -10.08 3.16
N TYR A 45 -24.48 -9.57 2.21
CA TYR A 45 -24.77 -9.67 0.76
C TYR A 45 -23.81 -10.58 -0.02
N GLY A 46 -22.68 -10.93 0.57
CA GLY A 46 -21.66 -11.78 -0.03
C GLY A 46 -20.66 -11.04 -0.91
N ARG A 47 -19.55 -11.74 -1.18
CA ARG A 47 -18.37 -11.17 -1.86
C ARG A 47 -18.64 -10.66 -3.28
N THR A 48 -19.50 -11.36 -4.02
CA THR A 48 -19.86 -10.96 -5.39
C THR A 48 -20.63 -9.64 -5.39
N ALA A 49 -21.62 -9.50 -4.50
CA ALA A 49 -22.39 -8.27 -4.36
C ALA A 49 -21.54 -7.11 -3.85
N PHE A 50 -20.60 -7.40 -2.95
CA PHE A 50 -19.62 -6.42 -2.44
C PHE A 50 -18.83 -5.76 -3.58
N TRP A 51 -18.20 -6.56 -4.43
CA TRP A 51 -17.41 -6.02 -5.55
C TRP A 51 -18.29 -5.35 -6.60
N LYS A 52 -19.46 -5.95 -6.90
CA LYS A 52 -20.41 -5.31 -7.82
C LYS A 52 -20.84 -3.92 -7.36
N ALA A 53 -21.10 -3.74 -6.08
CA ALA A 53 -21.48 -2.43 -5.53
C ALA A 53 -20.39 -1.38 -5.77
N ILE A 54 -19.12 -1.73 -5.55
CA ILE A 54 -17.98 -0.85 -5.83
C ILE A 54 -17.87 -0.55 -7.32
N ASP A 55 -17.98 -1.58 -8.16
CA ASP A 55 -17.87 -1.45 -9.62
C ASP A 55 -18.98 -0.56 -10.19
N ASP A 56 -20.18 -0.63 -9.64
CA ASP A 56 -21.32 0.23 -10.02
C ASP A 56 -21.07 1.72 -9.69
N VAL A 57 -20.32 2.02 -8.64
CA VAL A 57 -19.83 3.39 -8.35
C VAL A 57 -18.75 3.78 -9.34
N GLY A 58 -17.88 2.84 -9.70
CA GLY A 58 -16.85 2.98 -10.72
C GLY A 58 -15.68 3.87 -10.29
N VAL A 59 -15.10 4.58 -11.27
CA VAL A 59 -13.87 5.40 -11.08
C VAL A 59 -13.94 6.35 -9.89
N ARG A 60 -15.09 6.97 -9.65
CA ARG A 60 -15.26 7.94 -8.55
C ARG A 60 -15.09 7.33 -7.16
N TYR A 61 -15.33 6.01 -7.01
CA TYR A 61 -15.06 5.32 -5.74
C TYR A 61 -13.58 5.42 -5.40
N TRP A 62 -12.74 4.96 -6.31
CA TRP A 62 -11.29 4.87 -6.12
C TRP A 62 -10.59 6.24 -6.15
N ALA A 63 -11.02 7.11 -7.06
CA ALA A 63 -10.45 8.46 -7.19
C ALA A 63 -10.81 9.38 -6.03
N GLY A 64 -11.93 9.11 -5.35
CA GLY A 64 -12.47 9.96 -4.28
C GLY A 64 -12.10 9.52 -2.86
N MET A 65 -11.27 8.49 -2.69
CA MET A 65 -10.83 8.07 -1.36
C MET A 65 -10.08 9.19 -0.63
N ASP A 66 -10.38 9.36 0.65
CA ASP A 66 -9.59 10.24 1.50
C ASP A 66 -8.24 9.58 1.85
N TRP A 67 -7.30 10.38 2.33
CA TRP A 67 -6.13 9.86 2.99
C TRP A 67 -6.53 9.10 4.26
N MET A 68 -5.78 8.04 4.58
CA MET A 68 -5.80 7.50 5.95
C MET A 68 -5.47 8.60 6.95
N PRO A 69 -5.97 8.54 8.21
CA PRO A 69 -5.81 9.63 9.18
C PRO A 69 -4.38 10.15 9.32
N GLU A 70 -3.39 9.27 9.26
CA GLU A 70 -1.96 9.64 9.30
C GLU A 70 -1.21 9.32 8.00
N GLY A 71 -1.93 9.08 6.89
CA GLY A 71 -1.32 8.72 5.62
C GLY A 71 -0.37 9.78 5.07
N LYS A 72 -0.70 11.05 5.24
CA LYS A 72 0.19 12.16 4.84
C LYS A 72 1.47 12.19 5.66
N LYS A 73 1.40 11.90 6.97
CA LYS A 73 2.56 11.82 7.86
C LYS A 73 3.48 10.69 7.43
N LEU A 74 2.92 9.52 7.14
CA LEU A 74 3.71 8.40 6.61
C LEU A 74 4.39 8.78 5.30
N TRP A 75 3.63 9.34 4.37
CA TRP A 75 4.17 9.75 3.08
C TRP A 75 5.31 10.76 3.22
N SER A 76 5.13 11.81 4.03
CA SER A 76 6.15 12.82 4.28
C SER A 76 7.45 12.22 4.86
N TYR A 77 7.36 11.12 5.58
CA TYR A 77 8.53 10.42 6.08
C TYR A 77 9.26 9.63 4.99
N ILE A 78 8.52 8.90 4.15
CA ILE A 78 9.11 7.98 3.16
C ILE A 78 9.43 8.63 1.81
N GLU A 79 8.83 9.77 1.46
CA GLU A 79 8.95 10.39 0.12
C GLU A 79 10.39 10.67 -0.29
N LYS A 80 11.28 11.00 0.64
CA LYS A 80 12.71 11.22 0.38
C LYS A 80 13.42 9.98 -0.15
N TYR A 81 12.90 8.79 0.13
CA TYR A 81 13.41 7.51 -0.37
C TYR A 81 12.80 7.11 -1.71
N LYS A 82 12.00 7.97 -2.34
CA LYS A 82 11.39 7.77 -3.66
C LYS A 82 10.63 6.44 -3.77
N PRO A 83 9.63 6.19 -2.92
CA PRO A 83 8.90 4.93 -2.94
C PRO A 83 8.10 4.75 -4.22
N THR A 84 7.82 3.49 -4.56
CA THR A 84 6.88 3.10 -5.60
C THR A 84 5.58 2.64 -4.94
N LEU A 85 4.45 3.14 -5.40
CA LEU A 85 3.15 2.60 -5.00
C LEU A 85 2.97 1.20 -5.62
N LEU A 86 2.59 0.22 -4.81
CA LEU A 86 2.33 -1.15 -5.24
C LEU A 86 0.94 -1.56 -4.76
N THR A 87 -0.03 -1.53 -5.66
CA THR A 87 -1.45 -1.70 -5.33
C THR A 87 -2.10 -2.82 -6.15
N ALA A 88 -3.00 -3.57 -5.51
CA ALA A 88 -3.79 -4.57 -6.21
C ALA A 88 -5.02 -3.91 -6.87
N PRO A 89 -5.27 -4.16 -8.16
CA PRO A 89 -6.51 -3.73 -8.80
C PRO A 89 -7.65 -4.70 -8.47
N SER A 90 -8.90 -4.23 -8.59
CA SER A 90 -10.05 -5.11 -8.73
C SER A 90 -10.14 -5.64 -10.16
N TYR A 91 -11.12 -6.51 -10.42
CA TYR A 91 -11.37 -7.02 -11.78
C TYR A 91 -11.79 -5.91 -12.74
N ASP A 92 -12.56 -4.95 -12.25
CA ASP A 92 -13.06 -3.85 -13.07
C ASP A 92 -11.95 -2.80 -13.30
N ASP A 93 -11.85 -2.30 -14.54
CA ASP A 93 -10.84 -1.32 -14.92
C ASP A 93 -10.99 0.02 -14.17
N SER A 94 -12.16 0.29 -13.61
CA SER A 94 -12.41 1.50 -12.81
C SER A 94 -11.45 1.65 -11.64
N SER A 95 -11.01 0.52 -11.05
CA SER A 95 -10.03 0.57 -9.97
C SER A 95 -8.66 1.07 -10.44
N ARG A 96 -8.19 0.61 -11.60
CA ARG A 96 -6.91 1.07 -12.18
C ARG A 96 -6.98 2.55 -12.54
N ILE A 97 -8.05 2.94 -13.21
CA ILE A 97 -8.26 4.33 -13.64
C ILE A 97 -8.40 5.22 -12.41
N GLY A 98 -9.25 4.87 -11.46
CA GLY A 98 -9.51 5.67 -10.27
C GLY A 98 -8.28 5.84 -9.36
N LYS A 99 -7.51 4.76 -9.15
CA LYS A 99 -6.26 4.84 -8.39
C LYS A 99 -5.20 5.68 -9.11
N ALA A 100 -5.14 5.61 -10.43
CA ALA A 100 -4.25 6.48 -11.21
C ALA A 100 -4.66 7.97 -11.10
N VAL A 101 -5.95 8.26 -11.11
CA VAL A 101 -6.47 9.62 -10.87
C VAL A 101 -6.12 10.09 -9.47
N TRP A 102 -6.35 9.26 -8.45
CA TRP A 102 -5.98 9.57 -7.07
C TRP A 102 -4.48 9.90 -6.94
N ARG A 103 -3.61 9.02 -7.50
CA ARG A 103 -2.17 9.26 -7.51
C ARG A 103 -1.80 10.57 -8.21
N LYS A 104 -2.37 10.84 -9.38
CA LYS A 104 -2.09 12.08 -10.12
C LYS A 104 -2.47 13.33 -9.31
N LYS A 105 -3.57 13.26 -8.57
CA LYS A 105 -4.07 14.37 -7.74
C LYS A 105 -3.23 14.59 -6.48
N HIS A 106 -2.87 13.51 -5.78
CA HIS A 106 -2.29 13.60 -4.44
C HIS A 106 -0.78 13.38 -4.42
N LEU A 107 -0.24 12.59 -5.34
CA LEU A 107 1.15 12.17 -5.43
C LEU A 107 1.66 12.28 -6.87
N PRO A 108 1.60 13.47 -7.49
CA PRO A 108 2.00 13.62 -8.88
C PRO A 108 3.46 13.17 -9.10
N GLY A 109 3.68 12.39 -10.17
CA GLY A 109 5.02 11.90 -10.53
C GLY A 109 5.52 10.67 -9.76
N VAL A 110 4.81 10.23 -8.72
CA VAL A 110 5.19 9.02 -7.97
C VAL A 110 4.95 7.78 -8.83
N PRO A 111 5.92 6.87 -8.97
CA PRO A 111 5.74 5.62 -9.70
C PRO A 111 4.66 4.75 -9.05
N MET A 112 3.84 4.10 -9.87
CA MET A 112 2.80 3.20 -9.41
C MET A 112 2.79 1.93 -10.25
N LYS A 113 2.71 0.78 -9.55
CA LYS A 113 2.57 -0.54 -10.17
C LYS A 113 1.31 -1.22 -9.67
N PHE A 114 0.60 -1.84 -10.61
CA PHE A 114 -0.53 -2.71 -10.32
C PHE A 114 -0.06 -4.17 -10.28
N LYS A 115 -0.38 -4.87 -9.21
CA LYS A 115 -0.06 -6.28 -9.07
C LYS A 115 -1.11 -6.93 -8.16
N ALA A 116 -1.65 -8.08 -8.56
CA ALA A 116 -2.55 -8.84 -7.68
C ALA A 116 -1.89 -9.09 -6.32
N ALA A 117 -2.65 -9.03 -5.24
CA ALA A 117 -2.11 -9.15 -3.88
C ALA A 117 -1.24 -10.42 -3.71
N LYS A 118 -1.71 -11.55 -4.23
CA LYS A 118 -0.98 -12.84 -4.20
C LYS A 118 0.34 -12.86 -4.99
N ASN A 119 0.58 -11.86 -5.83
CA ASN A 119 1.76 -11.77 -6.69
C ASN A 119 2.64 -10.57 -6.37
N LYS A 120 2.31 -9.74 -5.37
CA LYS A 120 3.14 -8.60 -4.98
C LYS A 120 4.58 -9.02 -4.64
N ALA A 121 4.74 -10.18 -4.03
CA ALA A 121 6.04 -10.74 -3.66
C ALA A 121 6.95 -11.11 -4.85
N ASP A 122 6.47 -11.01 -6.10
CA ASP A 122 7.34 -11.12 -7.28
C ASP A 122 8.40 -10.00 -7.32
N PHE A 123 8.17 -8.89 -6.62
CA PHE A 123 9.12 -7.78 -6.48
C PHE A 123 10.02 -7.88 -5.26
N ALA A 124 9.84 -8.91 -4.41
CA ALA A 124 10.63 -9.07 -3.19
C ALA A 124 12.08 -9.40 -3.50
N ALA A 125 13.00 -8.71 -2.82
CA ALA A 125 14.43 -8.92 -2.86
C ALA A 125 15.04 -8.44 -1.53
N PRO A 126 16.28 -8.82 -1.17
CA PRO A 126 16.88 -8.45 0.11
C PRO A 126 16.97 -6.94 0.39
N ASP A 127 17.00 -6.13 -0.66
CA ASP A 127 17.06 -4.67 -0.60
C ASP A 127 15.70 -3.98 -0.80
N THR A 128 14.59 -4.73 -0.76
CA THR A 128 13.25 -4.18 -0.94
C THR A 128 12.42 -4.24 0.35
N ILE A 129 11.72 -3.14 0.63
CA ILE A 129 10.76 -3.03 1.72
C ILE A 129 9.35 -2.95 1.13
N LEU A 130 8.40 -3.68 1.68
CA LEU A 130 6.98 -3.51 1.40
C LEU A 130 6.26 -3.07 2.68
N ILE A 131 5.53 -1.95 2.57
CA ILE A 131 4.57 -1.50 3.60
C ILE A 131 3.17 -1.85 3.09
N ASP A 132 2.49 -2.76 3.79
CA ASP A 132 1.18 -3.28 3.40
C ASP A 132 0.37 -3.65 4.66
N ASP A 133 -0.95 -3.55 4.61
CA ASP A 133 -1.83 -3.86 5.75
C ASP A 133 -2.29 -5.33 5.79
N ARG A 134 -1.95 -6.13 4.78
CA ARG A 134 -2.33 -7.54 4.68
C ARG A 134 -1.24 -8.47 5.18
N VAL A 135 -1.61 -9.28 6.19
CA VAL A 135 -0.70 -10.27 6.79
C VAL A 135 -0.19 -11.28 5.78
N ASP A 136 -1.07 -11.82 4.93
CA ASP A 136 -0.70 -12.80 3.91
C ASP A 136 0.29 -12.23 2.88
N THR A 137 0.09 -11.00 2.43
CA THR A 137 0.98 -10.31 1.50
C THR A 137 2.36 -10.07 2.12
N ILE A 138 2.42 -9.63 3.37
CA ILE A 138 3.69 -9.41 4.11
C ILE A 138 4.43 -10.74 4.33
N ASN A 139 3.71 -11.81 4.71
CA ASN A 139 4.33 -13.13 4.88
C ASN A 139 4.95 -13.65 3.57
N ASP A 140 4.24 -13.49 2.44
CA ASP A 140 4.76 -13.87 1.13
C ASP A 140 6.01 -13.07 0.76
N TRP A 141 5.99 -11.75 1.02
CA TRP A 141 7.13 -10.87 0.76
C TRP A 141 8.37 -11.30 1.56
N ASN A 142 8.20 -11.53 2.85
CA ASN A 142 9.27 -12.02 3.73
C ASN A 142 9.78 -13.39 3.31
N SER A 143 8.89 -14.30 2.91
CA SER A 143 9.26 -15.65 2.48
C SER A 143 10.14 -15.67 1.22
N ARG A 144 10.07 -14.62 0.41
CA ARG A 144 10.88 -14.43 -0.80
C ARG A 144 12.11 -13.53 -0.57
N GLY A 145 12.45 -13.27 0.68
CA GLY A 145 13.69 -12.59 1.07
C GLY A 145 13.60 -11.07 1.14
N GLY A 146 12.44 -10.47 0.91
CA GLY A 146 12.22 -9.03 1.11
C GLY A 146 11.99 -8.68 2.58
N VAL A 147 11.94 -7.40 2.88
CA VAL A 147 11.60 -6.86 4.21
C VAL A 147 10.17 -6.36 4.20
N GLY A 148 9.25 -7.11 4.81
CA GLY A 148 7.85 -6.72 4.94
C GLY A 148 7.59 -5.98 6.24
N ILE A 149 6.89 -4.85 6.17
CA ILE A 149 6.41 -4.09 7.31
C ILE A 149 4.88 -4.14 7.29
N LEU A 150 4.28 -4.89 8.22
CA LEU A 150 2.83 -4.92 8.37
C LEU A 150 2.35 -3.59 8.95
N PHE A 151 1.57 -2.85 8.16
CA PHE A 151 1.01 -1.58 8.60
C PHE A 151 -0.05 -1.78 9.67
N LYS A 152 0.16 -1.22 10.84
CA LYS A 152 -0.80 -1.10 11.94
C LYS A 152 -1.03 0.36 12.32
N SER A 153 0.03 1.15 12.30
CA SER A 153 0.01 2.60 12.53
C SER A 153 1.20 3.26 11.84
N THR A 154 1.08 4.54 11.57
CA THR A 154 2.18 5.32 10.98
C THR A 154 3.41 5.36 11.90
N ASP A 155 3.23 5.56 13.19
CA ASP A 155 4.35 5.63 14.13
C ASP A 155 5.10 4.30 14.25
N GLN A 156 4.37 3.19 14.24
CA GLN A 156 4.98 1.86 14.23
C GLN A 156 5.83 1.66 12.97
N VAL A 157 5.31 2.00 11.78
CA VAL A 157 6.05 1.86 10.52
C VAL A 157 7.31 2.73 10.52
N ILE A 158 7.20 3.98 10.96
CA ILE A 158 8.36 4.89 11.05
C ILE A 158 9.43 4.32 12.00
N ASN A 159 9.04 3.74 13.13
CA ASN A 159 9.98 3.13 14.05
C ASN A 159 10.70 1.92 13.43
N GLU A 160 9.97 1.05 12.73
CA GLU A 160 10.57 -0.10 12.02
C GLU A 160 11.51 0.36 10.90
N LEU A 161 11.18 1.41 10.15
CA LEU A 161 12.07 2.00 9.15
C LEU A 161 13.35 2.53 9.78
N LYS A 162 13.26 3.22 10.93
CA LYS A 162 14.44 3.69 11.67
C LYS A 162 15.35 2.55 12.13
N GLU A 163 14.80 1.42 12.55
CA GLU A 163 15.58 0.23 12.91
C GLU A 163 16.35 -0.33 11.70
N LEU A 164 15.87 -0.09 10.48
CA LEU A 164 16.55 -0.45 9.23
C LEU A 164 17.56 0.62 8.76
N GLY A 165 17.70 1.73 9.50
CA GLY A 165 18.61 2.81 9.15
C GLY A 165 18.03 3.88 8.22
N LEU A 166 16.72 3.93 8.09
CA LEU A 166 15.98 4.88 7.25
C LEU A 166 15.37 6.02 8.07
#